data_96c5d8fb8faeaf08b4e1768cf9b2687c
#
_entry.id   96c5d8fb8faeaf08b4e1768cf9b2687c
#
_cell.length_a   1.000
_cell.length_b   1.000
_cell.length_c   1.000
_cell.angle_alpha   90.00
_cell.angle_beta   90.00
_cell.angle_gamma   90.00
#
_symmetry.space_group_name_H-M   'P 1'
#
loop_
_entity.id
_entity.type
_entity.pdbx_description
1 polymer ?
#
loop_
_entity_poly.entity_id
_entity_poly.type
_entity_poly.pdbx_seq_one_letter_code
_entity_poly.pdbx_strand_id
1 'polypeptide(L)'
;MGNFYWEGTDKQGSLHEGALESHSREAAKEHLLKKGYYRVRFWKIQQSNLHRSLNNTEITEFLLQLHRLLKSGVELDDALGFAVQEQKDRVLSFLLCRIRQDLRDGLSMSSALRHYQAFPQIVAKMIEVAERTGRLTEVLGMLLEFYQFQQKIILEQKRLLNYPLVVFSIFIVLSLGAVIFMVPMFKRMYAGLGEDLFWLTWALVKLSDSLRFNPEAWILGTLFSGAIIVCVYRLFGW
;
A
#
# COMPACT_ATOMS: atom_id res chain seq x y z
N MET A 1 3.12 -8.06 -29.02
CA MET A 1 4.32 -8.55 -28.32
C MET A 1 3.98 -8.75 -26.86
N GLY A 2 4.46 -9.81 -26.22
CA GLY A 2 4.23 -10.08 -24.81
C GLY A 2 5.50 -9.86 -23.99
N ASN A 3 5.33 -9.28 -22.79
CA ASN A 3 6.41 -9.08 -21.85
C ASN A 3 6.53 -10.32 -20.95
N PHE A 4 7.72 -10.89 -20.85
CA PHE A 4 7.98 -12.07 -20.05
C PHE A 4 9.13 -11.79 -19.09
N TYR A 5 8.90 -12.04 -17.81
CA TYR A 5 9.97 -12.22 -16.83
C TYR A 5 10.37 -13.70 -16.84
N TRP A 6 11.65 -13.99 -16.82
CA TRP A 6 12.15 -15.34 -16.83
C TRP A 6 13.23 -15.57 -15.78
N GLU A 7 13.25 -16.77 -15.26
CA GLU A 7 14.31 -17.30 -14.40
C GLU A 7 14.83 -18.59 -15.03
N GLY A 8 16.14 -18.76 -15.10
CA GLY A 8 16.76 -19.95 -15.69
C GLY A 8 18.13 -20.23 -15.11
N THR A 9 18.63 -21.43 -15.28
CA THR A 9 19.97 -21.82 -14.84
C THR A 9 20.90 -21.97 -16.04
N ASP A 10 22.17 -21.56 -15.88
CA ASP A 10 23.20 -21.83 -16.86
C ASP A 10 23.75 -23.28 -16.75
N LYS A 11 24.75 -23.61 -17.57
CA LYS A 11 25.43 -24.93 -17.52
C LYS A 11 26.16 -25.20 -16.22
N GLN A 12 26.49 -24.15 -15.46
CA GLN A 12 27.20 -24.23 -14.20
C GLN A 12 26.25 -24.32 -12.98
N GLY A 13 24.93 -24.25 -13.25
CA GLY A 13 23.91 -24.29 -12.20
C GLY A 13 23.59 -22.92 -11.57
N SER A 14 24.22 -21.84 -12.05
CA SER A 14 23.95 -20.49 -11.56
C SER A 14 22.59 -19.99 -12.03
N LEU A 15 21.84 -19.40 -11.10
CA LEU A 15 20.53 -18.83 -11.40
C LEU A 15 20.69 -17.48 -12.09
N HIS A 16 20.04 -17.34 -13.23
CA HIS A 16 19.96 -16.11 -14.00
C HIS A 16 18.50 -15.73 -14.19
N GLU A 17 18.25 -14.44 -14.26
CA GLU A 17 16.92 -13.88 -14.45
C GLU A 17 16.98 -12.68 -15.39
N GLY A 18 15.83 -12.35 -15.98
CA GLY A 18 15.79 -11.24 -16.92
C GLY A 18 14.38 -10.95 -17.44
N ALA A 19 14.31 -9.86 -18.17
CA ALA A 19 13.13 -9.44 -18.91
C ALA A 19 13.32 -9.71 -20.41
N LEU A 20 12.29 -10.22 -21.08
CA LEU A 20 12.31 -10.50 -22.50
C LEU A 20 10.97 -10.13 -23.13
N GLU A 21 11.04 -9.47 -24.29
CA GLU A 21 9.88 -9.26 -25.17
C GLU A 21 9.86 -10.32 -26.27
N SER A 22 8.74 -11.02 -26.40
CA SER A 22 8.58 -12.06 -27.42
C SER A 22 7.13 -12.15 -27.90
N HIS A 23 6.92 -12.68 -29.09
CA HIS A 23 5.60 -12.91 -29.66
C HIS A 23 4.90 -14.11 -29.02
N SER A 24 5.68 -15.12 -28.57
CA SER A 24 5.15 -16.29 -27.88
C SER A 24 6.12 -16.79 -26.80
N ARG A 25 5.60 -17.63 -25.90
CA ARG A 25 6.40 -18.28 -24.84
C ARG A 25 7.41 -19.26 -25.45
N GLU A 26 7.04 -19.92 -26.54
CA GLU A 26 7.88 -20.89 -27.24
C GLU A 26 9.09 -20.19 -27.88
N ALA A 27 8.87 -19.05 -28.56
CA ALA A 27 9.94 -18.24 -29.14
C ALA A 27 10.87 -17.69 -28.07
N ALA A 28 10.34 -17.26 -26.93
CA ALA A 28 11.13 -16.83 -25.78
C ALA A 28 12.02 -17.96 -25.25
N LYS A 29 11.46 -19.16 -25.13
CA LYS A 29 12.18 -20.35 -24.66
C LYS A 29 13.31 -20.74 -25.60
N GLU A 30 13.04 -20.77 -26.90
CA GLU A 30 14.05 -21.09 -27.91
C GLU A 30 15.22 -20.10 -27.90
N HIS A 31 14.90 -18.79 -27.77
CA HIS A 31 15.90 -17.74 -27.68
C HIS A 31 16.84 -17.93 -26.47
N LEU A 32 16.28 -18.26 -25.31
CA LEU A 32 17.06 -18.47 -24.08
C LEU A 32 17.86 -19.77 -24.09
N LEU A 33 17.33 -20.83 -24.68
CA LEU A 33 18.06 -22.09 -24.90
C LEU A 33 19.28 -21.88 -25.80
N LYS A 34 19.13 -21.08 -26.90
CA LYS A 34 20.28 -20.69 -27.76
C LYS A 34 21.34 -19.88 -27.02
N LYS A 35 20.93 -19.10 -26.02
CA LYS A 35 21.86 -18.36 -25.12
C LYS A 35 22.49 -19.23 -24.02
N GLY A 36 22.12 -20.50 -23.92
CA GLY A 36 22.72 -21.45 -22.98
C GLY A 36 22.02 -21.51 -21.62
N TYR A 37 20.83 -20.97 -21.50
CA TYR A 37 20.01 -21.08 -20.29
C TYR A 37 19.09 -22.29 -20.34
N TYR A 38 19.03 -23.04 -19.22
CA TYR A 38 18.23 -24.25 -19.09
C TYR A 38 17.22 -24.10 -17.94
N ARG A 39 16.21 -24.99 -17.88
CA ARG A 39 15.17 -25.00 -16.83
C ARG A 39 14.48 -23.64 -16.66
N VAL A 40 14.17 -22.97 -17.78
CA VAL A 40 13.62 -21.62 -17.75
C VAL A 40 12.16 -21.65 -17.32
N ARG A 41 11.83 -20.83 -16.32
CA ARG A 41 10.46 -20.50 -15.91
C ARG A 41 10.10 -19.14 -16.48
N PHE A 42 8.85 -18.97 -16.89
CA PHE A 42 8.34 -17.74 -17.48
C PHE A 42 7.09 -17.25 -16.76
N TRP A 43 7.05 -15.96 -16.52
CA TRP A 43 5.85 -15.24 -16.07
C TRP A 43 5.50 -14.17 -17.09
N LYS A 44 4.26 -14.25 -17.61
CA LYS A 44 3.75 -13.23 -18.51
C LYS A 44 3.35 -12.00 -17.71
N ILE A 45 3.95 -10.86 -18.02
CA ILE A 45 3.63 -9.59 -17.41
C ILE A 45 2.65 -8.85 -18.31
N GLN A 46 1.48 -8.52 -17.79
CA GLN A 46 0.49 -7.74 -18.53
C GLN A 46 0.95 -6.28 -18.65
N GLN A 47 0.73 -5.69 -19.80
CA GLN A 47 1.16 -4.32 -20.07
C GLN A 47 0.49 -3.29 -19.13
N SER A 48 -0.75 -3.56 -18.71
CA SER A 48 -1.44 -2.76 -17.69
C SER A 48 -0.71 -2.70 -16.35
N ASN A 49 0.01 -3.75 -15.98
CA ASN A 49 0.76 -3.81 -14.72
C ASN A 49 2.08 -3.03 -14.78
N LEU A 50 2.60 -2.74 -15.96
CA LEU A 50 3.83 -1.95 -16.12
C LEU A 50 3.63 -0.46 -15.84
N HIS A 51 2.38 0.02 -15.92
CA HIS A 51 2.01 1.39 -15.59
C HIS A 51 1.51 1.53 -14.13
N ARG A 52 1.60 0.46 -13.33
CA ARG A 52 1.27 0.51 -11.91
C ARG A 52 2.28 1.41 -11.20
N SER A 53 1.80 2.46 -10.55
CA SER A 53 2.63 3.24 -9.63
C SER A 53 3.04 2.37 -8.44
N LEU A 54 4.31 2.40 -8.10
CA LEU A 54 4.84 1.70 -6.92
C LEU A 54 4.31 2.36 -5.64
N ASN A 55 4.03 1.53 -4.64
CA ASN A 55 3.64 1.99 -3.31
C ASN A 55 4.87 2.57 -2.57
N ASN A 56 4.63 3.48 -1.62
CA ASN A 56 5.70 4.07 -0.81
C ASN A 56 6.58 3.02 -0.13
N THR A 57 6.00 1.88 0.27
CA THR A 57 6.76 0.77 0.87
C THR A 57 7.71 0.13 -0.13
N GLU A 58 7.24 -0.18 -1.34
CA GLU A 58 8.06 -0.77 -2.42
C GLU A 58 9.20 0.16 -2.81
N ILE A 59 8.92 1.47 -2.90
CA ILE A 59 9.94 2.49 -3.20
C ILE A 59 10.97 2.55 -2.07
N THR A 60 10.52 2.54 -0.82
CA THR A 60 11.43 2.61 0.34
C THR A 60 12.34 1.38 0.41
N GLU A 61 11.80 0.18 0.18
CA GLU A 61 12.57 -1.06 0.18
C GLU A 61 13.61 -1.05 -0.94
N PHE A 62 13.22 -0.65 -2.16
CA PHE A 62 14.14 -0.51 -3.29
C PHE A 62 15.25 0.50 -3.00
N LEU A 63 14.90 1.71 -2.53
CA LEU A 63 15.87 2.76 -2.21
C LEU A 63 16.82 2.34 -1.08
N LEU A 64 16.31 1.66 -0.05
CA LEU A 64 17.10 1.15 1.07
C LEU A 64 18.13 0.14 0.60
N GLN A 65 17.72 -0.81 -0.21
CA GLN A 65 18.58 -1.85 -0.75
C GLN A 65 19.66 -1.25 -1.65
N LEU A 66 19.25 -0.39 -2.59
CA LEU A 66 20.19 0.25 -3.51
C LEU A 66 21.19 1.15 -2.76
N HIS A 67 20.71 1.97 -1.81
CA HIS A 67 21.58 2.81 -1.00
C HIS A 67 22.60 2.00 -0.20
N ARG A 68 22.19 0.88 0.43
CA ARG A 68 23.09 0.01 1.20
C ARG A 68 24.20 -0.60 0.33
N LEU A 69 23.84 -1.10 -0.86
CA LEU A 69 24.80 -1.73 -1.78
C LEU A 69 25.79 -0.70 -2.34
N LEU A 70 25.31 0.46 -2.81
CA LEU A 70 26.18 1.51 -3.30
C LEU A 70 27.08 2.12 -2.21
N LYS A 71 26.57 2.24 -0.98
CA LYS A 71 27.36 2.70 0.16
C LYS A 71 28.47 1.72 0.55
N SER A 72 28.30 0.43 0.29
CA SER A 72 29.33 -0.60 0.46
C SER A 72 30.32 -0.68 -0.71
N GLY A 73 30.18 0.16 -1.75
CA GLY A 73 31.06 0.20 -2.91
C GLY A 73 30.68 -0.75 -4.04
N VAL A 74 29.50 -1.39 -3.98
CA VAL A 74 29.00 -2.21 -5.09
C VAL A 74 28.63 -1.32 -6.27
N GLU A 75 28.99 -1.72 -7.49
CA GLU A 75 28.61 -1.01 -8.69
C GLU A 75 27.09 -0.98 -8.92
N LEU A 76 26.58 0.06 -9.60
CA LEU A 76 25.15 0.27 -9.80
C LEU A 76 24.48 -0.90 -10.55
N ASP A 77 25.15 -1.47 -11.56
CA ASP A 77 24.65 -2.61 -12.33
C ASP A 77 24.47 -3.85 -11.44
N ASP A 78 25.46 -4.14 -10.61
CA ASP A 78 25.41 -5.27 -9.70
C ASP A 78 24.39 -5.03 -8.57
N ALA A 79 24.33 -3.81 -8.04
CA ALA A 79 23.35 -3.44 -7.03
C ALA A 79 21.92 -3.62 -7.54
N LEU A 80 21.63 -3.24 -8.80
CA LEU A 80 20.35 -3.51 -9.43
C LEU A 80 20.11 -5.01 -9.64
N GLY A 81 21.15 -5.78 -9.98
CA GLY A 81 21.05 -7.23 -10.08
C GLY A 81 20.63 -7.88 -8.78
N PHE A 82 21.25 -7.52 -7.66
CA PHE A 82 20.84 -7.98 -6.33
C PHE A 82 19.42 -7.53 -5.97
N ALA A 83 19.06 -6.28 -6.33
CA ALA A 83 17.72 -5.78 -6.11
C ALA A 83 16.65 -6.59 -6.85
N VAL A 84 16.93 -7.09 -8.05
CA VAL A 84 16.03 -7.98 -8.79
C VAL A 84 15.84 -9.31 -8.05
N GLN A 85 16.94 -9.95 -7.61
CA GLN A 85 16.91 -11.28 -6.99
C GLN A 85 16.14 -11.32 -5.65
N GLU A 86 16.17 -10.24 -4.88
CA GLU A 86 15.48 -10.16 -3.61
C GLU A 86 13.98 -9.83 -3.75
N GLN A 87 13.53 -9.39 -4.94
CA GLN A 87 12.15 -9.01 -5.13
C GLN A 87 11.18 -10.20 -5.20
N LYS A 88 10.13 -10.13 -4.39
CA LYS A 88 9.03 -11.10 -4.41
C LYS A 88 7.99 -10.78 -5.50
N ASP A 89 7.81 -9.51 -5.84
CA ASP A 89 6.88 -9.06 -6.87
C ASP A 89 7.51 -9.18 -8.25
N ARG A 90 6.96 -10.08 -9.07
CA ARG A 90 7.43 -10.36 -10.44
C ARG A 90 7.34 -9.17 -11.38
N VAL A 91 6.38 -8.26 -11.14
CA VAL A 91 6.24 -7.04 -11.93
C VAL A 91 7.41 -6.10 -11.64
N LEU A 92 7.73 -5.92 -10.36
CA LEU A 92 8.87 -5.10 -9.95
C LEU A 92 10.19 -5.71 -10.40
N SER A 93 10.37 -7.05 -10.26
CA SER A 93 11.56 -7.75 -10.79
C SER A 93 11.73 -7.50 -12.29
N PHE A 94 10.65 -7.62 -13.07
CA PHE A 94 10.66 -7.32 -14.50
C PHE A 94 11.09 -5.87 -14.79
N LEU A 95 10.50 -4.90 -14.07
CA LEU A 95 10.85 -3.48 -14.23
C LEU A 95 12.32 -3.21 -13.91
N LEU A 96 12.83 -3.75 -12.82
CA LEU A 96 14.24 -3.59 -12.43
C LEU A 96 15.18 -4.25 -13.44
N CYS A 97 14.83 -5.44 -13.99
CA CYS A 97 15.58 -6.06 -15.09
C CYS A 97 15.63 -5.16 -16.32
N ARG A 98 14.52 -4.51 -16.66
CA ARG A 98 14.46 -3.59 -17.82
C ARG A 98 15.28 -2.32 -17.56
N ILE A 99 15.18 -1.73 -16.39
CA ILE A 99 16.01 -0.58 -16.00
C ILE A 99 17.50 -0.96 -16.07
N ARG A 100 17.87 -2.13 -15.55
CA ARG A 100 19.25 -2.63 -15.64
C ARG A 100 19.71 -2.80 -17.08
N GLN A 101 18.83 -3.32 -17.96
CA GLN A 101 19.14 -3.47 -19.38
C GLN A 101 19.35 -2.09 -20.03
N ASP A 102 18.46 -1.13 -19.77
CA ASP A 102 18.56 0.23 -20.31
C ASP A 102 19.87 0.91 -19.89
N LEU A 103 20.34 0.68 -18.63
CA LEU A 103 21.65 1.18 -18.18
C LEU A 103 22.80 0.55 -18.96
N ARG A 104 22.76 -0.76 -19.21
CA ARG A 104 23.76 -1.48 -20.01
C ARG A 104 23.76 -1.03 -21.46
N ASP A 105 22.62 -0.61 -21.98
CA ASP A 105 22.45 -0.05 -23.33
C ASP A 105 22.90 1.45 -23.37
N GLY A 106 23.37 2.00 -22.25
CA GLY A 106 23.95 3.34 -22.13
C GLY A 106 22.99 4.46 -21.74
N LEU A 107 21.74 4.12 -21.38
CA LEU A 107 20.80 5.10 -20.83
C LEU A 107 21.18 5.48 -19.39
N SER A 108 20.93 6.74 -19.01
CA SER A 108 21.05 7.15 -17.61
C SER A 108 19.95 6.51 -16.76
N MET A 109 20.23 6.28 -15.47
CA MET A 109 19.26 5.72 -14.53
C MET A 109 18.01 6.59 -14.43
N SER A 110 18.18 7.91 -14.41
CA SER A 110 17.06 8.86 -14.39
C SER A 110 16.18 8.76 -15.65
N SER A 111 16.76 8.52 -16.82
CA SER A 111 16.03 8.32 -18.07
C SER A 111 15.29 6.99 -18.08
N ALA A 112 15.93 5.92 -17.63
CA ALA A 112 15.32 4.60 -17.49
C ALA A 112 14.13 4.64 -16.53
N LEU A 113 14.25 5.27 -15.35
CA LEU A 113 13.15 5.43 -14.38
C LEU A 113 11.97 6.22 -14.95
N ARG A 114 12.22 7.26 -15.76
CA ARG A 114 11.15 8.03 -16.42
C ARG A 114 10.41 7.22 -17.49
N HIS A 115 11.10 6.34 -18.16
CA HIS A 115 10.51 5.49 -19.21
C HIS A 115 9.39 4.60 -18.64
N TYR A 116 9.61 4.05 -17.45
CA TYR A 116 8.67 3.15 -16.79
C TYR A 116 7.84 3.86 -15.74
N GLN A 117 6.99 4.73 -15.99
CA GLN A 117 6.07 5.51 -15.13
C GLN A 117 5.68 4.89 -13.76
N ALA A 118 6.31 3.79 -13.37
CA ALA A 118 6.11 3.10 -12.10
C ALA A 118 6.70 3.87 -10.91
N PHE A 119 7.77 4.63 -11.16
CA PHE A 119 8.42 5.44 -10.14
C PHE A 119 7.87 6.87 -10.14
N PRO A 120 7.67 7.48 -8.95
CA PRO A 120 7.28 8.89 -8.86
C PRO A 120 8.30 9.79 -9.55
N GLN A 121 7.81 10.83 -10.21
CA GLN A 121 8.68 11.78 -10.95
C GLN A 121 9.75 12.42 -10.08
N ILE A 122 9.49 12.59 -8.78
CA ILE A 122 10.46 13.16 -7.84
C ILE A 122 11.72 12.28 -7.72
N VAL A 123 11.55 10.95 -7.72
CA VAL A 123 12.67 9.99 -7.65
C VAL A 123 13.56 10.16 -8.88
N ALA A 124 12.96 10.14 -10.09
CA ALA A 124 13.72 10.28 -11.33
C ALA A 124 14.43 11.62 -11.43
N LYS A 125 13.79 12.73 -11.00
CA LYS A 125 14.41 14.06 -11.00
C LYS A 125 15.58 14.18 -10.02
N MET A 126 15.44 13.63 -8.81
CA MET A 126 16.53 13.65 -7.84
C MET A 126 17.71 12.77 -8.28
N ILE A 127 17.44 11.62 -8.89
CA ILE A 127 18.49 10.77 -9.46
C ILE A 127 19.19 11.48 -10.63
N GLU A 128 18.47 12.25 -11.46
CA GLU A 128 19.10 13.06 -12.51
C GLU A 128 20.12 14.06 -11.95
N VAL A 129 19.75 14.74 -10.85
CA VAL A 129 20.68 15.64 -10.17
C VAL A 129 21.89 14.87 -9.61
N ALA A 130 21.64 13.70 -9.04
CA ALA A 130 22.67 12.83 -8.48
C ALA A 130 23.67 12.33 -9.54
N GLU A 131 23.18 11.97 -10.74
CA GLU A 131 24.03 11.57 -11.87
C GLU A 131 24.90 12.72 -12.35
N ARG A 132 24.35 13.92 -12.47
CA ARG A 132 25.10 15.13 -12.89
C ARG A 132 26.17 15.56 -11.89
N THR A 133 25.93 15.33 -10.60
CA THR A 133 26.84 15.73 -9.51
C THR A 133 27.79 14.61 -9.06
N GLY A 134 27.59 13.38 -9.53
CA GLY A 134 28.33 12.19 -9.07
C GLY A 134 28.04 11.76 -7.64
N ARG A 135 26.93 12.24 -7.04
CA ARG A 135 26.57 12.01 -5.63
C ARG A 135 25.37 11.09 -5.46
N LEU A 136 25.36 9.99 -6.24
CA LEU A 136 24.20 9.09 -6.28
C LEU A 136 23.87 8.50 -4.90
N THR A 137 24.88 8.05 -4.16
CA THR A 137 24.69 7.45 -2.83
C THR A 137 24.11 8.44 -1.81
N GLU A 138 24.55 9.69 -1.84
CA GLU A 138 24.04 10.74 -0.93
C GLU A 138 22.57 11.06 -1.24
N VAL A 139 22.23 11.24 -2.51
CA VAL A 139 20.86 11.57 -2.94
C VAL A 139 19.89 10.40 -2.67
N LEU A 140 20.35 9.15 -2.87
CA LEU A 140 19.56 7.98 -2.49
C LEU A 140 19.30 7.94 -0.99
N GLY A 141 20.27 8.34 -0.16
CA GLY A 141 20.07 8.46 1.29
C GLY A 141 18.99 9.50 1.64
N MET A 142 19.04 10.69 1.01
CA MET A 142 18.01 11.74 1.19
C MET A 142 16.62 11.28 0.77
N LEU A 143 16.52 10.61 -0.39
CA LEU A 143 15.27 10.02 -0.86
C LEU A 143 14.73 8.98 0.13
N LEU A 144 15.60 8.12 0.63
CA LEU A 144 15.23 7.11 1.61
C LEU A 144 14.68 7.72 2.90
N GLU A 145 15.37 8.72 3.46
CA GLU A 145 14.90 9.46 4.64
C GLU A 145 13.54 10.11 4.40
N PHE A 146 13.35 10.73 3.24
CA PHE A 146 12.08 11.35 2.86
C PHE A 146 10.93 10.32 2.84
N TYR A 147 11.11 9.17 2.18
CA TYR A 147 10.07 8.14 2.10
C TYR A 147 9.83 7.45 3.44
N GLN A 148 10.86 7.22 4.25
CA GLN A 148 10.72 6.70 5.62
C GLN A 148 9.96 7.68 6.51
N PHE A 149 10.22 8.97 6.39
CA PHE A 149 9.48 10.00 7.12
C PHE A 149 8.00 10.03 6.74
N GLN A 150 7.69 9.96 5.44
CA GLN A 150 6.31 9.84 4.96
C GLN A 150 5.60 8.60 5.55
N GLN A 151 6.27 7.45 5.59
CA GLN A 151 5.70 6.24 6.17
C GLN A 151 5.41 6.41 7.67
N LYS A 152 6.31 7.03 8.42
CA LYS A 152 6.09 7.34 9.85
C LYS A 152 4.86 8.21 10.06
N ILE A 153 4.72 9.28 9.28
CA ILE A 153 3.54 10.17 9.37
C ILE A 153 2.24 9.39 9.15
N ILE A 154 2.18 8.55 8.13
CA ILE A 154 0.98 7.74 7.83
C ILE A 154 0.64 6.80 8.98
N LEU A 155 1.65 6.16 9.59
CA LEU A 155 1.45 5.26 10.73
C LEU A 155 1.00 6.02 11.99
N GLU A 156 1.56 7.19 12.24
CA GLU A 156 1.18 8.03 13.37
C GLU A 156 -0.24 8.57 13.23
N GLN A 157 -0.63 9.03 12.04
CA GLN A 157 -2.00 9.48 11.76
C GLN A 157 -3.03 8.37 12.01
N LYS A 158 -2.73 7.13 11.60
CA LYS A 158 -3.60 5.98 11.88
C LYS A 158 -3.79 5.74 13.38
N ARG A 159 -2.74 5.89 14.19
CA ARG A 159 -2.82 5.75 15.65
C ARG A 159 -3.64 6.86 16.30
N LEU A 160 -3.50 8.10 15.81
CA LEU A 160 -4.23 9.25 16.37
C LEU A 160 -5.74 9.14 16.13
N LEU A 161 -6.19 8.56 15.04
CA LEU A 161 -7.62 8.38 14.73
C LEU A 161 -8.31 7.31 15.59
N ASN A 162 -7.57 6.36 16.15
CA ASN A 162 -8.16 5.32 17.01
C ASN A 162 -8.75 5.89 18.31
N TYR A 163 -8.09 6.87 18.92
CA TYR A 163 -8.55 7.47 20.17
C TYR A 163 -9.94 8.15 20.05
N PRO A 164 -10.17 9.08 19.12
CA PRO A 164 -11.49 9.68 18.91
C PRO A 164 -12.58 8.65 18.65
N LEU A 165 -12.30 7.60 17.88
CA LEU A 165 -13.30 6.57 17.56
C LEU A 165 -13.74 5.77 18.80
N VAL A 166 -12.81 5.40 19.67
CA VAL A 166 -13.13 4.72 20.92
C VAL A 166 -13.97 5.63 21.81
N VAL A 167 -13.57 6.91 21.95
CA VAL A 167 -14.30 7.89 22.77
C VAL A 167 -15.72 8.12 22.22
N PHE A 168 -15.87 8.28 20.90
CA PHE A 168 -17.19 8.41 20.25
C PHE A 168 -18.05 7.17 20.45
N SER A 169 -17.47 5.97 20.35
CA SER A 169 -18.22 4.73 20.60
C SER A 169 -18.75 4.65 22.01
N ILE A 170 -17.93 4.98 23.02
CA ILE A 170 -18.35 5.02 24.42
C ILE A 170 -19.44 6.08 24.63
N PHE A 171 -19.28 7.27 24.03
CA PHE A 171 -20.25 8.35 24.13
C PHE A 171 -21.61 7.95 23.54
N ILE A 172 -21.63 7.28 22.39
CA ILE A 172 -22.88 6.79 21.76
C ILE A 172 -23.56 5.76 22.68
N VAL A 173 -22.81 4.82 23.22
CA VAL A 173 -23.37 3.78 24.13
C VAL A 173 -23.95 4.43 25.39
N LEU A 174 -23.27 5.37 26.02
CA LEU A 174 -23.76 6.08 27.19
C LEU A 174 -24.98 6.95 26.87
N SER A 175 -25.00 7.65 25.73
CA SER A 175 -26.13 8.46 25.27
C SER A 175 -27.37 7.62 25.01
N LEU A 176 -27.22 6.48 24.33
CA LEU A 176 -28.31 5.53 24.11
C LEU A 176 -28.83 4.98 25.44
N GLY A 177 -27.94 4.60 26.37
CA GLY A 177 -28.31 4.18 27.71
C GLY A 177 -29.11 5.26 28.45
N ALA A 178 -28.66 6.50 28.42
CA ALA A 178 -29.39 7.61 29.03
C ALA A 178 -30.79 7.80 28.44
N VAL A 179 -30.92 7.78 27.11
CA VAL A 179 -32.22 7.91 26.44
C VAL A 179 -33.19 6.79 26.88
N ILE A 180 -32.71 5.57 26.99
CA ILE A 180 -33.57 4.42 27.28
C ILE A 180 -33.98 4.34 28.76
N PHE A 181 -33.08 4.73 29.68
CA PHE A 181 -33.34 4.65 31.11
C PHE A 181 -33.92 5.95 31.68
N MET A 182 -33.39 7.13 31.29
CA MET A 182 -33.82 8.41 31.85
C MET A 182 -35.10 8.94 31.23
N VAL A 183 -35.29 8.82 29.92
CA VAL A 183 -36.49 9.38 29.23
C VAL A 183 -37.80 8.79 29.79
N PRO A 184 -37.97 7.47 30.01
CA PRO A 184 -39.21 6.94 30.59
C PRO A 184 -39.42 7.35 32.06
N MET A 185 -38.34 7.62 32.82
CA MET A 185 -38.46 8.15 34.17
C MET A 185 -39.04 9.55 34.15
N PHE A 186 -38.57 10.43 33.28
CA PHE A 186 -39.15 11.77 33.08
C PHE A 186 -40.60 11.71 32.56
N LYS A 187 -40.92 10.83 31.63
CA LYS A 187 -42.27 10.62 31.12
C LYS A 187 -43.27 10.34 32.25
N ARG A 188 -42.92 9.52 33.22
CA ARG A 188 -43.76 9.20 34.40
C ARG A 188 -43.94 10.43 35.32
N MET A 189 -42.91 11.24 35.49
CA MET A 189 -43.00 12.46 36.32
C MET A 189 -43.92 13.51 35.67
N TYR A 190 -43.75 13.76 34.39
CA TYR A 190 -44.58 14.76 33.64
C TYR A 190 -46.04 14.31 33.46
N ALA A 191 -46.30 13.00 33.33
CA ALA A 191 -47.65 12.48 33.27
C ALA A 191 -48.49 12.80 34.54
N GLY A 192 -47.81 13.03 35.68
CA GLY A 192 -48.49 13.46 36.91
C GLY A 192 -48.79 14.98 36.99
N LEU A 193 -48.18 15.79 36.12
CA LEU A 193 -48.31 17.27 36.16
C LEU A 193 -49.31 17.82 35.11
N GLY A 194 -49.81 17.00 34.19
CA GLY A 194 -50.80 17.39 33.21
C GLY A 194 -50.35 18.38 32.14
N GLU A 195 -49.06 18.57 31.95
CA GLU A 195 -48.48 19.49 30.95
C GLU A 195 -48.03 18.72 29.68
N ASP A 196 -48.25 19.36 28.53
CA ASP A 196 -47.81 18.84 27.23
C ASP A 196 -46.27 18.88 27.11
N LEU A 197 -45.67 17.76 26.70
CA LEU A 197 -44.23 17.63 26.49
C LEU A 197 -43.79 18.53 25.31
N PHE A 198 -42.72 19.31 25.54
CA PHE A 198 -42.07 20.07 24.48
C PHE A 198 -41.70 19.15 23.29
N TRP A 199 -41.84 19.63 22.06
CA TRP A 199 -41.69 18.80 20.84
C TRP A 199 -40.39 17.95 20.79
N LEU A 200 -39.31 18.51 21.32
CA LEU A 200 -38.00 17.81 21.36
C LEU A 200 -38.05 16.63 22.35
N THR A 201 -38.70 16.83 23.51
CA THR A 201 -38.86 15.77 24.53
C THR A 201 -39.81 14.68 23.99
N TRP A 202 -40.88 15.06 23.27
CA TRP A 202 -41.76 14.11 22.58
C TRP A 202 -41.01 13.26 21.54
N ALA A 203 -40.11 13.88 20.72
CA ALA A 203 -39.28 13.15 19.77
C ALA A 203 -38.35 12.15 20.45
N LEU A 204 -37.73 12.54 21.56
CA LEU A 204 -36.86 11.65 22.38
C LEU A 204 -37.66 10.51 23.03
N VAL A 205 -38.87 10.77 23.52
CA VAL A 205 -39.75 9.73 24.07
C VAL A 205 -40.15 8.74 22.99
N LYS A 206 -40.53 9.22 21.80
CA LYS A 206 -40.90 8.37 20.65
C LYS A 206 -39.70 7.51 20.20
N LEU A 207 -38.50 8.08 20.18
CA LEU A 207 -37.26 7.35 19.90
C LEU A 207 -36.99 6.29 20.96
N SER A 208 -37.13 6.64 22.25
CA SER A 208 -36.94 5.71 23.39
C SER A 208 -37.95 4.56 23.35
N ASP A 209 -39.24 4.85 23.09
CA ASP A 209 -40.27 3.85 22.99
C ASP A 209 -40.04 2.92 21.78
N SER A 210 -39.64 3.48 20.62
CA SER A 210 -39.29 2.69 19.42
C SER A 210 -38.10 1.73 19.67
N LEU A 211 -37.08 2.20 20.37
CA LEU A 211 -35.93 1.38 20.75
C LEU A 211 -36.30 0.28 21.78
N ARG A 212 -37.26 0.52 22.64
CA ARG A 212 -37.69 -0.40 23.71
C ARG A 212 -38.63 -1.49 23.21
N PHE A 213 -39.47 -1.19 22.24
CA PHE A 213 -40.43 -2.15 21.67
C PHE A 213 -39.84 -3.06 20.61
N ASN A 214 -38.71 -2.68 20.01
CA ASN A 214 -37.99 -3.49 19.03
C ASN A 214 -36.60 -3.92 19.57
N PRO A 215 -36.51 -5.07 20.28
CA PRO A 215 -35.22 -5.58 20.74
C PRO A 215 -34.24 -5.85 19.60
N GLU A 216 -34.74 -6.07 18.38
CA GLU A 216 -33.93 -6.20 17.16
C GLU A 216 -33.16 -4.89 16.83
N ALA A 217 -33.72 -3.71 17.16
CA ALA A 217 -33.05 -2.43 16.96
C ALA A 217 -31.83 -2.27 17.87
N TRP A 218 -31.81 -2.92 19.03
CA TRP A 218 -30.65 -2.96 19.91
C TRP A 218 -29.52 -3.81 19.32
N ILE A 219 -29.89 -4.98 18.80
CA ILE A 219 -28.93 -5.86 18.13
C ILE A 219 -28.38 -5.17 16.89
N LEU A 220 -29.23 -4.48 16.13
CA LEU A 220 -28.78 -3.67 14.98
C LEU A 220 -27.90 -2.49 15.39
N GLY A 221 -28.21 -1.77 16.47
CA GLY A 221 -27.41 -0.65 16.97
C GLY A 221 -26.04 -1.08 17.50
N THR A 222 -25.98 -2.17 18.23
CA THR A 222 -24.71 -2.75 18.74
C THR A 222 -23.91 -3.41 17.61
N LEU A 223 -24.56 -4.08 16.65
CA LEU A 223 -23.92 -4.63 15.45
C LEU A 223 -23.42 -3.51 14.54
N PHE A 224 -24.16 -2.42 14.38
CA PHE A 224 -23.74 -1.26 13.58
C PHE A 224 -22.55 -0.53 14.22
N SER A 225 -22.57 -0.33 15.54
CA SER A 225 -21.43 0.19 16.31
C SER A 225 -20.21 -0.74 16.20
N GLY A 226 -20.41 -2.06 16.37
CA GLY A 226 -19.38 -3.07 16.19
C GLY A 226 -18.86 -3.12 14.74
N ALA A 227 -19.74 -3.03 13.75
CA ALA A 227 -19.38 -3.00 12.33
C ALA A 227 -18.59 -1.73 11.97
N ILE A 228 -18.94 -0.57 12.53
CA ILE A 228 -18.16 0.67 12.36
C ILE A 228 -16.76 0.47 12.95
N ILE A 229 -16.65 -0.06 14.16
CA ILE A 229 -15.36 -0.33 14.80
C ILE A 229 -14.54 -1.31 13.96
N VAL A 230 -15.13 -2.41 13.50
CA VAL A 230 -14.47 -3.42 12.65
C VAL A 230 -14.12 -2.84 11.27
N CYS A 231 -15.01 -2.05 10.66
CA CYS A 231 -14.77 -1.40 9.38
C CYS A 231 -13.63 -0.39 9.48
N VAL A 232 -13.57 0.36 10.55
CA VAL A 232 -12.46 1.28 10.85
C VAL A 232 -11.17 0.50 11.10
N TYR A 233 -11.22 -0.58 11.89
CA TYR A 233 -10.06 -1.47 12.06
C TYR A 233 -9.60 -2.09 10.74
N ARG A 234 -10.51 -2.44 9.85
CA ARG A 234 -10.19 -3.03 8.53
C ARG A 234 -9.72 -2.00 7.51
N LEU A 235 -10.25 -0.77 7.54
CA LEU A 235 -9.82 0.32 6.65
C LEU A 235 -8.52 0.99 7.11
N PHE A 236 -8.23 0.98 8.42
CA PHE A 236 -7.08 1.65 9.01
C PHE A 236 -6.08 0.73 9.70
N GLY A 237 -6.41 -0.55 9.93
CA GLY A 237 -5.54 -1.54 10.52
C GLY A 237 -5.22 -2.67 9.54
N TRP A 238 -4.16 -2.54 8.77
CA TRP A 238 -3.52 -3.47 7.82
C TRP A 238 -3.76 -3.14 6.38
#